data_61869c27ca3196c15deaf1b345b1dc36
#
_entry.id   61869c27ca3196c15deaf1b345b1dc36
#
_cell.length_a   1.000
_cell.length_b   1.000
_cell.length_c   1.000
_cell.angle_alpha   90.00
_cell.angle_beta   90.00
_cell.angle_gamma   90.00
#
_symmetry.space_group_name_H-M   'P 1'
#
loop_
_entity.id
_entity.type
_entity.pdbx_description
1 polymer ?
#
loop_
_entity_poly.entity_id
_entity_poly.type
_entity_poly.pdbx_seq_one_letter_code
_entity_poly.pdbx_strand_id
1 'polypeptide(L)'
;MNYLFNPDNWEWLWTGNNARFIIEGFIINLEIAIVAMIFALIVGLLLALARLSVFKPLRWVAGTWVDVFRNLPLIFLILYFALGLPSSWKQAWEDAMPSWAPEAFQSGLVLGAFLGLILYNSAVLAEIMRAGILSLPKGQGEAASALGMTRVQALRHVILPQGLRRMVPATVSQLITLNKDTTLVSIIAITEVMRRGRIVTSSGFFVEVQAPILQVFIFVGFLFVIVNYALSRLSRRLELRERKRTGTKLRRVRGLEDQVAADPV
;
A
#
# COMPACT_ATOMS: atom_id res chain seq x y z
N MET A 1 -30.49 -7.50 -18.65
CA MET A 1 -30.35 -7.18 -17.23
C MET A 1 -30.52 -8.40 -16.30
N ASN A 2 -31.14 -9.48 -16.73
CA ASN A 2 -31.42 -10.64 -15.87
C ASN A 2 -30.20 -11.49 -15.50
N TYR A 3 -29.07 -11.39 -16.23
CA TYR A 3 -27.89 -12.25 -16.02
C TYR A 3 -27.22 -12.06 -14.65
N LEU A 4 -27.12 -10.81 -14.17
CA LEU A 4 -26.52 -10.49 -12.87
C LEU A 4 -27.37 -10.93 -11.68
N PHE A 5 -28.70 -10.89 -11.84
CA PHE A 5 -29.64 -11.14 -10.75
C PHE A 5 -30.24 -12.56 -10.79
N ASN A 6 -29.85 -13.40 -11.77
CA ASN A 6 -30.26 -14.79 -11.78
C ASN A 6 -29.59 -15.54 -10.61
N PRO A 7 -30.32 -16.11 -9.66
CA PRO A 7 -29.78 -16.85 -8.52
C PRO A 7 -28.83 -17.99 -8.93
N ASP A 8 -29.13 -18.67 -10.03
CA ASP A 8 -28.33 -19.80 -10.53
C ASP A 8 -26.87 -19.39 -10.84
N ASN A 9 -26.66 -18.14 -11.27
CA ASN A 9 -25.32 -17.61 -11.55
C ASN A 9 -24.51 -17.33 -10.29
N TRP A 10 -25.10 -17.44 -9.11
CA TRP A 10 -24.44 -17.25 -7.80
C TRP A 10 -24.32 -18.57 -7.02
N GLU A 11 -24.84 -19.68 -7.53
CA GLU A 11 -24.81 -20.97 -6.88
C GLU A 11 -23.41 -21.44 -6.50
N TRP A 12 -22.41 -21.11 -7.34
CA TRP A 12 -20.99 -21.40 -7.09
C TRP A 12 -20.46 -20.81 -5.75
N LEU A 13 -21.11 -19.79 -5.22
CA LEU A 13 -20.68 -19.11 -4.00
C LEU A 13 -20.91 -19.96 -2.74
N TRP A 14 -21.99 -20.75 -2.73
CA TRP A 14 -22.37 -21.61 -1.60
C TRP A 14 -22.26 -23.10 -1.92
N THR A 15 -22.00 -23.46 -3.17
CA THR A 15 -21.69 -24.84 -3.57
C THR A 15 -20.20 -25.09 -3.56
N GLY A 16 -19.77 -26.19 -2.97
CA GLY A 16 -18.36 -26.54 -2.87
C GLY A 16 -17.53 -25.56 -2.01
N ASN A 17 -16.23 -25.48 -2.30
CA ASN A 17 -15.27 -24.65 -1.55
C ASN A 17 -14.84 -23.37 -2.31
N ASN A 18 -15.55 -22.96 -3.36
CA ASN A 18 -15.12 -21.87 -4.23
C ASN A 18 -14.97 -20.52 -3.50
N ALA A 19 -15.97 -20.13 -2.72
CA ALA A 19 -15.91 -18.90 -1.95
C ALA A 19 -14.75 -18.88 -0.97
N ARG A 20 -14.55 -19.98 -0.24
CA ARG A 20 -13.43 -20.17 0.67
C ARG A 20 -12.10 -20.06 -0.06
N PHE A 21 -11.96 -20.73 -1.20
CA PHE A 21 -10.76 -20.70 -2.02
C PHE A 21 -10.41 -19.27 -2.46
N ILE A 22 -11.40 -18.47 -2.88
CA ILE A 22 -11.20 -17.06 -3.24
C ILE A 22 -10.83 -16.21 -2.01
N ILE A 23 -11.51 -16.41 -0.86
CA ILE A 23 -11.22 -15.68 0.38
C ILE A 23 -9.80 -15.98 0.86
N GLU A 24 -9.35 -17.21 0.83
CA GLU A 24 -7.97 -17.57 1.15
C GLU A 24 -6.96 -16.88 0.21
N GLY A 25 -7.30 -16.77 -1.09
CA GLY A 25 -6.50 -15.98 -2.03
C GLY A 25 -6.43 -14.50 -1.66
N PHE A 26 -7.54 -13.93 -1.17
CA PHE A 26 -7.57 -12.54 -0.70
C PHE A 26 -6.76 -12.33 0.59
N ILE A 27 -6.72 -13.32 1.48
CA ILE A 27 -5.85 -13.30 2.66
C ILE A 27 -4.39 -13.23 2.23
N ILE A 28 -3.97 -13.98 1.21
CA ILE A 28 -2.61 -13.90 0.64
C ILE A 28 -2.29 -12.47 0.16
N ASN A 29 -3.23 -11.79 -0.50
CA ASN A 29 -3.04 -10.38 -0.88
C ASN A 29 -2.79 -9.49 0.34
N LEU A 30 -3.55 -9.66 1.42
CA LEU A 30 -3.38 -8.91 2.66
C LEU A 30 -2.02 -9.20 3.32
N GLU A 31 -1.61 -10.45 3.36
CA GLU A 31 -0.31 -10.85 3.92
C GLU A 31 0.84 -10.23 3.13
N ILE A 32 0.81 -10.31 1.78
CA ILE A 32 1.80 -9.68 0.91
C ILE A 32 1.82 -8.16 1.15
N ALA A 33 0.64 -7.52 1.22
CA ALA A 33 0.53 -6.08 1.45
C ALA A 33 1.13 -5.66 2.81
N ILE A 34 0.83 -6.41 3.87
CA ILE A 34 1.32 -6.10 5.22
C ILE A 34 2.83 -6.27 5.29
N VAL A 35 3.37 -7.39 4.80
CA VAL A 35 4.82 -7.64 4.80
C VAL A 35 5.55 -6.60 3.97
N ALA A 36 5.11 -6.35 2.73
CA ALA A 36 5.71 -5.33 1.88
C ALA A 36 5.64 -3.93 2.51
N MET A 37 4.51 -3.59 3.18
CA MET A 37 4.34 -2.29 3.86
C MET A 37 5.32 -2.11 5.02
N ILE A 38 5.57 -3.13 5.83
CA ILE A 38 6.52 -3.05 6.96
C ILE A 38 7.92 -2.72 6.43
N PHE A 39 8.40 -3.44 5.44
CA PHE A 39 9.71 -3.17 4.85
C PHE A 39 9.76 -1.83 4.11
N ALA A 40 8.70 -1.49 3.37
CA ALA A 40 8.61 -0.20 2.68
C ALA A 40 8.59 0.99 3.65
N LEU A 41 8.00 0.86 4.85
CA LEU A 41 8.05 1.88 5.90
C LEU A 41 9.48 2.09 6.42
N ILE A 42 10.21 1.02 6.67
CA ILE A 42 11.60 1.08 7.15
C ILE A 42 12.49 1.76 6.11
N VAL A 43 12.47 1.26 4.87
CA VAL A 43 13.28 1.81 3.78
C VAL A 43 12.84 3.24 3.45
N GLY A 44 11.53 3.51 3.42
CA GLY A 44 10.97 4.85 3.18
C GLY A 44 11.40 5.88 4.23
N LEU A 45 11.44 5.47 5.52
CA LEU A 45 11.95 6.35 6.59
C LEU A 45 13.44 6.67 6.40
N LEU A 46 14.26 5.67 6.10
CA LEU A 46 15.67 5.88 5.84
C LEU A 46 15.90 6.84 4.65
N LEU A 47 15.17 6.65 3.56
CA LEU A 47 15.19 7.52 2.39
C LEU A 47 14.72 8.95 2.72
N ALA A 48 13.65 9.10 3.51
CA ALA A 48 13.16 10.41 3.94
C ALA A 48 14.21 11.16 4.77
N LEU A 49 14.84 10.47 5.74
CA LEU A 49 15.92 11.06 6.56
C LEU A 49 17.14 11.41 5.73
N ALA A 50 17.53 10.55 4.78
CA ALA A 50 18.63 10.82 3.85
C ALA A 50 18.36 12.07 2.99
N ARG A 51 17.11 12.26 2.52
CA ARG A 51 16.70 13.46 1.77
C ARG A 51 16.67 14.74 2.61
N LEU A 52 16.53 14.63 3.94
CA LEU A 52 16.61 15.77 4.88
C LEU A 52 18.02 16.03 5.39
N SER A 53 19.01 15.22 5.00
CA SER A 53 20.39 15.34 5.39
C SER A 53 21.02 16.66 4.91
N VAL A 54 21.95 17.21 5.71
CA VAL A 54 22.83 18.33 5.31
C VAL A 54 23.91 17.92 4.31
N PHE A 55 24.26 16.65 4.32
CA PHE A 55 25.26 16.09 3.39
C PHE A 55 24.67 15.98 1.98
N LYS A 56 25.10 16.90 1.11
CA LYS A 56 24.54 17.07 -0.24
C LYS A 56 24.57 15.78 -1.09
N PRO A 57 25.67 14.98 -1.14
CA PRO A 57 25.67 13.75 -1.92
C PRO A 57 24.62 12.73 -1.49
N LEU A 58 24.45 12.52 -0.17
CA LEU A 58 23.43 11.59 0.37
C LEU A 58 22.01 12.05 0.01
N ARG A 59 21.77 13.37 0.14
CA ARG A 59 20.47 13.96 -0.23
C ARG A 59 20.20 13.80 -1.71
N TRP A 60 21.19 13.99 -2.57
CA TRP A 60 21.04 13.84 -4.01
C TRP A 60 20.78 12.39 -4.41
N VAL A 61 21.58 11.43 -3.91
CA VAL A 61 21.39 9.99 -4.17
C VAL A 61 20.00 9.53 -3.71
N ALA A 62 19.58 9.88 -2.48
CA ALA A 62 18.28 9.52 -1.99
C ALA A 62 17.13 10.19 -2.77
N GLY A 63 17.36 11.43 -3.24
CA GLY A 63 16.41 12.15 -4.10
C GLY A 63 16.21 11.42 -5.42
N THR A 64 17.30 11.17 -6.14
CA THR A 64 17.27 10.45 -7.42
C THR A 64 16.64 9.06 -7.29
N TRP A 65 16.98 8.33 -6.21
CA TRP A 65 16.37 7.03 -5.93
C TRP A 65 14.85 7.13 -5.84
N VAL A 66 14.36 8.03 -5.01
CA VAL A 66 12.92 8.22 -4.83
C VAL A 66 12.25 8.62 -6.15
N ASP A 67 12.83 9.56 -6.88
CA ASP A 67 12.29 10.04 -8.13
C ASP A 67 12.25 8.95 -9.21
N VAL A 68 13.28 8.11 -9.32
CA VAL A 68 13.34 6.98 -10.26
C VAL A 68 12.25 5.95 -9.92
N PHE A 69 12.22 5.44 -8.68
CA PHE A 69 11.30 4.35 -8.35
C PHE A 69 9.83 4.76 -8.32
N ARG A 70 9.50 6.01 -8.05
CA ARG A 70 8.13 6.53 -8.15
C ARG A 70 7.63 6.71 -9.58
N ASN A 71 8.53 6.93 -10.52
CA ASN A 71 8.19 7.16 -11.92
C ASN A 71 8.23 5.88 -12.78
N LEU A 72 8.71 4.76 -12.23
CA LEU A 72 8.64 3.47 -12.90
C LEU A 72 7.28 2.82 -12.69
N PRO A 73 6.69 2.18 -13.72
CA PRO A 73 5.47 1.38 -13.52
C PRO A 73 5.72 0.23 -12.54
N LEU A 74 4.87 0.10 -11.52
CA LEU A 74 5.01 -0.95 -10.52
C LEU A 74 5.04 -2.36 -11.12
N ILE A 75 4.19 -2.62 -12.11
CA ILE A 75 4.16 -3.91 -12.81
C ILE A 75 5.50 -4.24 -13.46
N PHE A 76 6.18 -3.24 -14.00
CA PHE A 76 7.53 -3.41 -14.57
C PHE A 76 8.53 -3.83 -13.50
N LEU A 77 8.49 -3.21 -12.32
CA LEU A 77 9.37 -3.59 -11.21
C LEU A 77 9.11 -5.02 -10.73
N ILE A 78 7.84 -5.41 -10.60
CA ILE A 78 7.47 -6.77 -10.20
C ILE A 78 8.01 -7.78 -11.21
N LEU A 79 7.77 -7.57 -12.51
CA LEU A 79 8.25 -8.46 -13.57
C LEU A 79 9.78 -8.49 -13.64
N TYR A 80 10.43 -7.33 -13.57
CA TYR A 80 11.87 -7.22 -13.64
C TYR A 80 12.56 -8.03 -12.55
N PHE A 81 12.11 -7.88 -11.29
CA PHE A 81 12.72 -8.63 -10.20
C PHE A 81 12.27 -10.09 -10.17
N ALA A 82 11.00 -10.40 -10.43
CA ALA A 82 10.53 -11.79 -10.42
C ALA A 82 11.21 -12.65 -11.51
N LEU A 83 11.42 -12.09 -12.68
CA LEU A 83 12.04 -12.82 -13.80
C LEU A 83 13.56 -12.65 -13.82
N GLY A 84 14.06 -11.47 -13.49
CA GLY A 84 15.48 -11.13 -13.61
C GLY A 84 16.38 -11.57 -12.45
N LEU A 85 15.82 -11.92 -11.29
CA LEU A 85 16.63 -12.40 -10.16
C LEU A 85 17.29 -13.75 -10.51
N PRO A 86 18.57 -13.96 -10.09
CA PRO A 86 19.25 -15.24 -10.23
C PRO A 86 18.46 -16.39 -9.59
N SER A 87 18.47 -17.56 -10.23
CA SER A 87 17.81 -18.76 -9.70
C SER A 87 18.30 -19.14 -8.30
N SER A 88 19.62 -18.92 -8.03
CA SER A 88 20.19 -19.17 -6.71
C SER A 88 19.55 -18.34 -5.59
N TRP A 89 19.16 -17.10 -5.86
CA TRP A 89 18.49 -16.25 -4.86
C TRP A 89 17.04 -16.71 -4.62
N LYS A 90 16.36 -17.11 -5.67
CA LYS A 90 15.01 -17.67 -5.60
C LYS A 90 15.00 -18.96 -4.79
N GLN A 91 15.96 -19.85 -5.06
CA GLN A 91 16.12 -21.10 -4.34
C GLN A 91 16.51 -20.88 -2.87
N ALA A 92 17.45 -19.95 -2.59
CA ALA A 92 17.78 -19.59 -1.22
C ALA A 92 16.59 -19.04 -0.44
N TRP A 93 15.67 -18.32 -1.10
CA TRP A 93 14.42 -17.89 -0.51
C TRP A 93 13.50 -19.08 -0.20
N GLU A 94 13.33 -20.00 -1.16
CA GLU A 94 12.50 -21.20 -1.00
C GLU A 94 13.01 -22.08 0.14
N ASP A 95 14.32 -22.31 0.20
CA ASP A 95 15.00 -23.09 1.26
C ASP A 95 14.89 -22.43 2.66
N ALA A 96 14.83 -21.10 2.69
CA ALA A 96 14.70 -20.33 3.95
C ALA A 96 13.26 -20.24 4.45
N MET A 97 12.25 -20.48 3.59
CA MET A 97 10.85 -20.38 4.00
C MET A 97 10.44 -21.58 4.84
N PRO A 98 9.89 -21.34 6.04
CA PRO A 98 9.42 -22.43 6.90
C PRO A 98 8.16 -23.07 6.29
N SER A 99 7.95 -24.36 6.52
CA SER A 99 6.82 -25.13 6.02
C SER A 99 5.44 -24.62 6.46
N TRP A 100 5.39 -23.85 7.57
CA TRP A 100 4.15 -23.21 8.03
C TRP A 100 3.81 -21.91 7.31
N ALA A 101 4.76 -21.35 6.53
CA ALA A 101 4.48 -20.14 5.73
C ALA A 101 3.42 -20.42 4.66
N PRO A 102 2.60 -19.43 4.32
CA PRO A 102 1.63 -19.56 3.23
C PRO A 102 2.30 -20.05 1.94
N GLU A 103 1.64 -20.94 1.20
CA GLU A 103 2.16 -21.55 -0.03
C GLU A 103 2.68 -20.50 -1.03
N ALA A 104 1.99 -19.38 -1.13
CA ALA A 104 2.40 -18.26 -2.00
C ALA A 104 3.77 -17.70 -1.65
N PHE A 105 4.17 -17.74 -0.37
CA PHE A 105 5.47 -17.25 0.11
C PHE A 105 6.61 -18.26 -0.11
N GLN A 106 6.27 -19.52 -0.30
CA GLN A 106 7.26 -20.58 -0.56
C GLN A 106 7.84 -20.49 -1.97
N SER A 107 7.20 -19.76 -2.88
CA SER A 107 7.72 -19.56 -4.24
C SER A 107 8.81 -18.48 -4.28
N GLY A 108 9.95 -18.79 -4.90
CA GLY A 108 11.03 -17.81 -5.10
C GLY A 108 10.64 -16.62 -5.98
N LEU A 109 9.54 -16.72 -6.75
CA LEU A 109 9.01 -15.58 -7.51
C LEU A 109 8.45 -14.49 -6.60
N VAL A 110 7.97 -14.85 -5.40
CA VAL A 110 7.45 -13.87 -4.44
C VAL A 110 8.54 -12.93 -3.93
N LEU A 111 9.80 -13.37 -3.86
CA LEU A 111 10.92 -12.50 -3.53
C LEU A 111 11.01 -11.31 -4.50
N GLY A 112 10.87 -11.59 -5.80
CA GLY A 112 10.85 -10.53 -6.82
C GLY A 112 9.64 -9.60 -6.67
N ALA A 113 8.46 -10.15 -6.38
CA ALA A 113 7.28 -9.35 -6.08
C ALA A 113 7.50 -8.42 -4.88
N PHE A 114 8.05 -8.95 -3.77
CA PHE A 114 8.38 -8.14 -2.60
C PHE A 114 9.37 -7.02 -2.92
N LEU A 115 10.44 -7.31 -3.65
CA LEU A 115 11.40 -6.28 -4.04
C LEU A 115 10.73 -5.18 -4.87
N GLY A 116 9.93 -5.53 -5.87
CA GLY A 116 9.19 -4.56 -6.67
C GLY A 116 8.25 -3.70 -5.83
N LEU A 117 7.43 -4.33 -4.98
CA LEU A 117 6.48 -3.66 -4.11
C LEU A 117 7.18 -2.78 -3.07
N ILE A 118 8.25 -3.27 -2.44
CA ILE A 118 9.00 -2.54 -1.41
C ILE A 118 9.70 -1.33 -2.00
N LEU A 119 10.39 -1.48 -3.12
CA LEU A 119 11.13 -0.37 -3.76
C LEU A 119 10.19 0.74 -4.18
N TYR A 120 9.10 0.41 -4.86
CA TYR A 120 8.09 1.40 -5.27
C TYR A 120 7.45 2.08 -4.06
N ASN A 121 6.91 1.30 -3.12
CA ASN A 121 6.18 1.87 -1.99
C ASN A 121 7.09 2.61 -1.01
N SER A 122 8.36 2.18 -0.83
CA SER A 122 9.32 2.92 -0.01
C SER A 122 9.63 4.30 -0.57
N ALA A 123 9.69 4.44 -1.89
CA ALA A 123 9.89 5.73 -2.54
C ALA A 123 8.67 6.66 -2.34
N VAL A 124 7.45 6.13 -2.46
CA VAL A 124 6.22 6.88 -2.17
C VAL A 124 6.15 7.28 -0.69
N LEU A 125 6.41 6.33 0.22
CA LEU A 125 6.40 6.56 1.66
C LEU A 125 7.49 7.56 2.09
N ALA A 126 8.66 7.54 1.46
CA ALA A 126 9.71 8.53 1.74
C ALA A 126 9.21 9.96 1.50
N GLU A 127 8.44 10.21 0.44
CA GLU A 127 7.84 11.52 0.19
C GLU A 127 6.74 11.86 1.19
N ILE A 128 5.87 10.91 1.51
CA ILE A 128 4.84 11.09 2.54
C ILE A 128 5.50 11.49 3.87
N MET A 129 6.57 10.77 4.27
CA MET A 129 7.32 11.04 5.49
C MET A 129 8.01 12.38 5.47
N ARG A 130 8.68 12.71 4.38
CA ARG A 130 9.33 14.01 4.19
C ARG A 130 8.32 15.15 4.25
N ALA A 131 7.18 15.02 3.58
CA ALA A 131 6.11 16.01 3.62
C ALA A 131 5.52 16.19 5.03
N GLY A 132 5.31 15.09 5.78
CA GLY A 132 4.87 15.12 7.17
C GLY A 132 5.84 15.88 8.08
N ILE A 133 7.14 15.64 7.92
CA ILE A 133 8.18 16.34 8.68
C ILE A 133 8.21 17.85 8.31
N LEU A 134 8.17 18.18 7.03
CA LEU A 134 8.22 19.58 6.56
C LEU A 134 6.93 20.37 6.84
N SER A 135 5.82 19.69 7.12
CA SER A 135 4.55 20.34 7.48
C SER A 135 4.53 20.92 8.89
N LEU A 136 5.56 20.63 9.70
CA LEU A 136 5.65 21.18 11.05
C LEU A 136 5.98 22.69 11.02
N PRO A 137 5.43 23.50 11.95
CA PRO A 137 5.79 24.90 12.08
C PRO A 137 7.31 25.05 12.34
N LYS A 138 7.95 26.01 11.66
CA LYS A 138 9.40 26.28 11.82
C LYS A 138 9.79 26.56 13.27
N GLY A 139 8.91 27.19 14.05
CA GLY A 139 9.11 27.46 15.47
C GLY A 139 9.41 26.25 16.35
N GLN A 140 9.03 25.02 15.93
CA GLN A 140 9.40 23.79 16.65
C GLN A 140 10.93 23.55 16.61
N GLY A 141 11.55 23.76 15.45
CA GLY A 141 13.00 23.64 15.30
C GLY A 141 13.74 24.81 15.97
N GLU A 142 13.19 26.02 15.89
CA GLU A 142 13.76 27.24 16.52
C GLU A 142 13.72 27.11 18.05
N ALA A 143 12.62 26.66 18.64
CA ALA A 143 12.48 26.41 20.06
C ALA A 143 13.46 25.33 20.56
N ALA A 144 13.62 24.22 19.81
CA ALA A 144 14.59 23.20 20.13
C ALA A 144 16.04 23.74 20.12
N SER A 145 16.36 24.59 19.13
CA SER A 145 17.67 25.25 19.06
C SER A 145 17.90 26.24 20.20
N ALA A 146 16.89 26.98 20.60
CA ALA A 146 16.94 27.89 21.74
C ALA A 146 17.20 27.16 23.07
N LEU A 147 16.75 25.90 23.18
CA LEU A 147 17.05 25.02 24.32
C LEU A 147 18.43 24.34 24.22
N GLY A 148 19.28 24.73 23.27
CA GLY A 148 20.63 24.20 23.09
C GLY A 148 20.68 22.81 22.39
N MET A 149 19.59 22.33 21.82
CA MET A 149 19.57 21.05 21.09
C MET A 149 20.35 21.18 19.79
N THR A 150 21.23 20.21 19.53
CA THR A 150 21.83 20.03 18.21
C THR A 150 20.75 19.68 17.18
N ARG A 151 21.03 19.91 15.90
CA ARG A 151 20.10 19.56 14.80
C ARG A 151 19.63 18.12 14.83
N VAL A 152 20.51 17.17 15.16
CA VAL A 152 20.18 15.74 15.26
C VAL A 152 19.26 15.49 16.47
N GLN A 153 19.52 16.11 17.60
CA GLN A 153 18.68 16.03 18.80
C GLN A 153 17.29 16.63 18.54
N ALA A 154 17.21 17.82 17.96
CA ALA A 154 15.96 18.46 17.57
C ALA A 154 15.16 17.57 16.59
N LEU A 155 15.84 17.00 15.57
CA LEU A 155 15.19 16.09 14.62
C LEU A 155 14.65 14.84 15.33
N ARG A 156 15.47 14.18 16.15
CA ARG A 156 15.12 12.90 16.80
C ARG A 156 14.05 13.05 17.88
N HIS A 157 14.13 14.07 18.70
CA HIS A 157 13.29 14.18 19.91
C HIS A 157 12.06 15.09 19.73
N VAL A 158 12.09 16.03 18.79
CA VAL A 158 11.02 17.03 18.62
C VAL A 158 10.32 16.85 17.27
N ILE A 159 11.07 16.90 16.18
CA ILE A 159 10.51 17.01 14.82
C ILE A 159 10.01 15.66 14.33
N LEU A 160 10.83 14.62 14.41
CA LEU A 160 10.50 13.30 13.86
C LEU A 160 9.27 12.67 14.52
N PRO A 161 9.13 12.62 15.87
CA PRO A 161 7.94 12.05 16.49
C PRO A 161 6.64 12.79 16.12
N GLN A 162 6.69 14.10 15.94
CA GLN A 162 5.54 14.90 15.52
C GLN A 162 5.23 14.71 14.03
N GLY A 163 6.27 14.73 13.17
CA GLY A 163 6.14 14.55 11.73
C GLY A 163 5.58 13.17 11.39
N LEU A 164 6.09 12.11 12.05
CA LEU A 164 5.61 10.74 11.85
C LEU A 164 4.12 10.59 12.20
N ARG A 165 3.66 11.21 13.27
CA ARG A 165 2.23 11.15 13.63
C ARG A 165 1.33 11.82 12.59
N ARG A 166 1.76 12.94 12.02
CA ARG A 166 0.98 13.66 11.00
C ARG A 166 0.79 12.87 9.72
N MET A 167 1.73 11.97 9.39
CA MET A 167 1.63 11.18 8.17
C MET A 167 0.92 9.84 8.33
N VAL A 168 0.58 9.41 9.56
CA VAL A 168 -0.11 8.14 9.79
C VAL A 168 -1.36 7.98 8.90
N PRO A 169 -2.25 8.98 8.74
CA PRO A 169 -3.41 8.84 7.86
C PRO A 169 -3.01 8.59 6.40
N ALA A 170 -2.01 9.30 5.89
CA ALA A 170 -1.51 9.13 4.52
C ALA A 170 -0.84 7.75 4.33
N THR A 171 -0.15 7.26 5.36
CA THR A 171 0.43 5.90 5.38
C THR A 171 -0.65 4.82 5.31
N VAL A 172 -1.76 4.97 6.04
CA VAL A 172 -2.90 4.03 5.94
C VAL A 172 -3.53 4.10 4.54
N SER A 173 -3.62 5.29 3.94
CA SER A 173 -4.09 5.42 2.55
C SER A 173 -3.16 4.74 1.57
N GLN A 174 -1.84 4.78 1.80
CA GLN A 174 -0.88 4.03 0.98
C GLN A 174 -1.01 2.52 1.16
N LEU A 175 -1.33 2.02 2.36
CA LEU A 175 -1.63 0.60 2.57
C LEU A 175 -2.86 0.14 1.76
N ILE A 176 -3.90 0.97 1.66
CA ILE A 176 -5.07 0.69 0.80
C ILE A 176 -4.66 0.57 -0.67
N THR A 177 -3.76 1.44 -1.15
CA THR A 177 -3.23 1.38 -2.51
C THR A 177 -2.40 0.12 -2.69
N LEU A 178 -1.45 -0.15 -1.79
CA LEU A 178 -0.59 -1.34 -1.83
C LEU A 178 -1.40 -2.64 -1.80
N ASN A 179 -2.48 -2.72 -1.01
CA ASN A 179 -3.37 -3.90 -0.99
C ASN A 179 -4.01 -4.15 -2.37
N LYS A 180 -4.37 -3.11 -3.12
CA LYS A 180 -4.86 -3.26 -4.50
C LYS A 180 -3.73 -3.65 -5.45
N ASP A 181 -2.55 -3.09 -5.28
CA ASP A 181 -1.37 -3.33 -6.11
C ASP A 181 -0.88 -4.78 -6.00
N THR A 182 -1.14 -5.48 -4.88
CA THR A 182 -0.80 -6.91 -4.75
C THR A 182 -1.51 -7.80 -5.76
N THR A 183 -2.61 -7.37 -6.37
CA THR A 183 -3.26 -8.12 -7.45
C THR A 183 -2.38 -8.27 -8.69
N LEU A 184 -1.38 -7.38 -8.88
CA LEU A 184 -0.45 -7.45 -9.99
C LEU A 184 0.47 -8.69 -9.91
N VAL A 185 0.65 -9.28 -8.72
CA VAL A 185 1.49 -10.48 -8.57
C VAL A 185 0.87 -11.72 -9.21
N SER A 186 -0.42 -11.68 -9.57
CA SER A 186 -1.06 -12.74 -10.36
C SER A 186 -0.36 -13.00 -11.71
N ILE A 187 0.31 -11.97 -12.25
CA ILE A 187 1.00 -12.03 -13.53
C ILE A 187 2.24 -12.96 -13.47
N ILE A 188 2.89 -13.02 -12.32
CA ILE A 188 4.05 -13.90 -12.09
C ILE A 188 3.65 -15.25 -11.49
N ALA A 189 2.44 -15.69 -11.74
CA ALA A 189 1.88 -17.00 -11.37
C ALA A 189 1.69 -17.24 -9.85
N ILE A 190 1.77 -16.21 -9.00
CA ILE A 190 1.41 -16.34 -7.58
C ILE A 190 -0.10 -16.53 -7.46
N THR A 191 -0.52 -17.53 -6.69
CA THR A 191 -1.93 -17.96 -6.57
C THR A 191 -2.64 -17.11 -5.48
N GLU A 192 -2.81 -15.82 -5.78
CA GLU A 192 -3.58 -14.85 -4.99
C GLU A 192 -5.03 -14.73 -5.52
N VAL A 193 -5.81 -13.80 -5.01
CA VAL A 193 -7.26 -13.69 -5.28
C VAL A 193 -7.62 -13.60 -6.76
N MET A 194 -6.89 -12.83 -7.58
CA MET A 194 -7.18 -12.69 -9.02
C MET A 194 -6.90 -13.98 -9.79
N ARG A 195 -5.81 -14.66 -9.44
CA ARG A 195 -5.47 -15.95 -10.03
C ARG A 195 -6.46 -17.02 -9.58
N ARG A 196 -6.83 -17.07 -8.31
CA ARG A 196 -7.86 -17.99 -7.81
C ARG A 196 -9.23 -17.73 -8.44
N GLY A 197 -9.61 -16.49 -8.64
CA GLY A 197 -10.81 -16.12 -9.40
C GLY A 197 -10.78 -16.66 -10.82
N ARG A 198 -9.65 -16.55 -11.53
CA ARG A 198 -9.48 -17.13 -12.88
C ARG A 198 -9.57 -18.66 -12.86
N ILE A 199 -8.98 -19.32 -11.86
CA ILE A 199 -9.07 -20.79 -11.73
C ILE A 199 -10.53 -21.21 -11.56
N VAL A 200 -11.30 -20.57 -10.71
CA VAL A 200 -12.72 -20.87 -10.48
C VAL A 200 -13.56 -20.68 -11.75
N THR A 201 -13.21 -19.70 -12.60
CA THR A 201 -13.94 -19.43 -13.83
C THR A 201 -13.52 -20.27 -15.03
N SER A 202 -12.25 -20.78 -15.06
CA SER A 202 -11.67 -21.44 -16.25
C SER A 202 -11.65 -22.96 -16.17
N SER A 203 -11.52 -23.50 -14.97
CA SER A 203 -11.38 -24.92 -14.77
C SER A 203 -12.58 -25.41 -14.00
N GLY A 204 -13.52 -26.07 -14.51
CA GLY A 204 -14.50 -26.84 -13.75
C GLY A 204 -13.88 -27.82 -12.72
N PHE A 205 -12.67 -27.51 -12.22
CA PHE A 205 -11.80 -28.35 -11.42
C PHE A 205 -12.33 -28.60 -10.01
N PHE A 206 -13.13 -27.67 -9.47
CA PHE A 206 -13.69 -27.78 -8.12
C PHE A 206 -15.22 -27.89 -8.08
N VAL A 207 -15.91 -27.75 -9.23
CA VAL A 207 -17.39 -27.75 -9.28
C VAL A 207 -17.88 -28.24 -10.64
N GLU A 208 -18.95 -29.02 -10.62
CA GLU A 208 -19.69 -29.46 -11.80
C GLU A 208 -20.28 -28.30 -12.63
N VAL A 209 -20.30 -27.08 -12.06
CA VAL A 209 -20.83 -25.87 -12.70
C VAL A 209 -19.71 -24.82 -12.86
N GLN A 210 -19.43 -24.41 -14.09
CA GLN A 210 -18.54 -23.29 -14.39
C GLN A 210 -19.08 -22.01 -13.77
N ALA A 211 -18.32 -21.41 -12.84
CA ALA A 211 -18.72 -20.16 -12.23
C ALA A 211 -18.66 -19.01 -13.26
N PRO A 212 -19.71 -18.18 -13.38
CA PRO A 212 -19.72 -17.06 -14.30
C PRO A 212 -18.66 -16.01 -13.94
N ILE A 213 -17.84 -15.62 -14.92
CA ILE A 213 -16.70 -14.71 -14.74
C ILE A 213 -17.11 -13.40 -14.02
N LEU A 214 -18.22 -12.80 -14.46
CA LEU A 214 -18.66 -11.51 -13.93
C LEU A 214 -18.98 -11.58 -12.44
N GLN A 215 -19.72 -12.60 -12.00
CA GLN A 215 -20.13 -12.79 -10.62
C GLN A 215 -18.92 -13.08 -9.71
N VAL A 216 -17.97 -13.88 -10.18
CA VAL A 216 -16.72 -14.15 -9.46
C VAL A 216 -15.93 -12.86 -9.22
N PHE A 217 -15.75 -12.04 -10.26
CA PHE A 217 -15.00 -10.79 -10.09
C PHE A 217 -15.78 -9.68 -9.37
N ILE A 218 -17.11 -9.71 -9.36
CA ILE A 218 -17.92 -8.87 -8.46
C ILE A 218 -17.65 -9.28 -7.00
N PHE A 219 -17.63 -10.58 -6.70
CA PHE A 219 -17.32 -11.05 -5.35
C PHE A 219 -15.91 -10.67 -4.91
N VAL A 220 -14.91 -10.85 -5.78
CA VAL A 220 -13.53 -10.39 -5.52
C VAL A 220 -13.51 -8.88 -5.24
N GLY A 221 -14.16 -8.08 -6.09
CA GLY A 221 -14.29 -6.62 -5.89
C GLY A 221 -14.94 -6.27 -4.56
N PHE A 222 -15.97 -7.01 -4.14
CA PHE A 222 -16.64 -6.83 -2.86
C PHE A 222 -15.71 -7.07 -1.66
N LEU A 223 -14.84 -8.08 -1.70
CA LEU A 223 -13.82 -8.32 -0.67
C LEU A 223 -12.88 -7.11 -0.53
N PHE A 224 -12.39 -6.57 -1.66
CA PHE A 224 -11.57 -5.35 -1.65
C PHE A 224 -12.32 -4.14 -1.09
N VAL A 225 -13.59 -3.96 -1.46
CA VAL A 225 -14.42 -2.86 -0.97
C VAL A 225 -14.56 -2.94 0.55
N ILE A 226 -14.89 -4.10 1.12
CA ILE A 226 -15.06 -4.27 2.57
C ILE A 226 -13.78 -3.86 3.32
N VAL A 227 -12.64 -4.45 2.96
CA VAL A 227 -11.39 -4.23 3.69
C VAL A 227 -10.87 -2.80 3.47
N ASN A 228 -10.86 -2.32 2.23
CA ASN A 228 -10.38 -0.99 1.93
C ASN A 228 -11.30 0.11 2.50
N TYR A 229 -12.61 -0.14 2.59
CA TYR A 229 -13.54 0.75 3.27
C TYR A 229 -13.27 0.81 4.78
N ALA A 230 -13.02 -0.33 5.43
CA ALA A 230 -12.65 -0.37 6.84
C ALA A 230 -11.35 0.39 7.11
N LEU A 231 -10.31 0.18 6.28
CA LEU A 231 -9.05 0.92 6.35
C LEU A 231 -9.24 2.43 6.09
N SER A 232 -10.07 2.79 5.13
CA SER A 232 -10.42 4.19 4.83
C SER A 232 -11.11 4.87 6.02
N ARG A 233 -12.02 4.18 6.69
CA ARG A 233 -12.67 4.71 7.92
C ARG A 233 -11.66 4.86 9.05
N LEU A 234 -10.70 3.94 9.18
CA LEU A 234 -9.60 4.04 10.13
C LEU A 234 -8.72 5.26 9.83
N SER A 235 -8.27 5.42 8.58
CA SER A 235 -7.48 6.57 8.12
C SER A 235 -8.18 7.90 8.47
N ARG A 236 -9.46 8.01 8.14
CA ARG A 236 -10.26 9.21 8.44
C ARG A 236 -10.37 9.49 9.95
N ARG A 237 -10.53 8.45 10.78
CA ARG A 237 -10.57 8.62 12.24
C ARG A 237 -9.23 9.13 12.78
N LEU A 238 -8.11 8.61 12.25
CA LEU A 238 -6.77 9.04 12.65
C LEU A 238 -6.50 10.47 12.20
N GLU A 239 -6.90 10.86 10.99
CA GLU A 239 -6.82 12.23 10.50
C GLU A 239 -7.59 13.22 11.37
N LEU A 240 -8.83 12.90 11.74
CA LEU A 240 -9.64 13.74 12.61
C LEU A 240 -9.05 13.89 14.02
N ARG A 241 -8.44 12.83 14.56
CA ARG A 241 -7.73 12.90 15.85
C ARG A 241 -6.52 13.82 15.78
N GLU A 242 -5.73 13.72 14.72
CA GLU A 242 -4.54 14.56 14.53
C GLU A 242 -4.91 16.03 14.33
N ARG A 243 -5.96 16.33 13.54
CA ARG A 243 -6.49 17.69 13.37
C ARG A 243 -6.95 18.32 14.70
N LYS A 244 -7.62 17.55 15.55
CA LYS A 244 -8.03 18.04 16.89
C LYS A 244 -6.83 18.36 17.78
N ARG A 245 -5.75 17.59 17.71
CA ARG A 245 -4.53 17.82 18.51
C ARG A 245 -3.73 19.04 18.04
N THR A 246 -3.69 19.29 16.74
CA THR A 246 -2.92 20.40 16.16
C THR A 246 -3.67 21.74 16.20
N GLY A 247 -4.90 21.77 16.68
CA GLY A 247 -5.72 22.98 16.76
C GLY A 247 -6.04 23.60 15.39
N THR A 248 -5.79 22.87 14.30
CA THR A 248 -6.04 23.35 12.94
C THR A 248 -7.55 23.38 12.71
N LYS A 249 -8.19 24.47 13.14
CA LYS A 249 -9.56 24.79 12.71
C LYS A 249 -9.50 24.91 11.17
N LEU A 250 -10.34 24.17 10.48
CA LEU A 250 -10.65 24.46 9.08
C LEU A 250 -11.06 25.94 9.06
N ARG A 251 -10.20 26.79 8.54
CA ARG A 251 -10.63 28.10 8.08
C ARG A 251 -11.60 27.78 6.95
N ARG A 252 -12.90 27.76 7.26
CA ARG A 252 -13.91 27.81 6.21
C ARG A 252 -13.49 28.97 5.34
N VAL A 253 -13.15 28.73 4.11
CA VAL A 253 -13.01 29.77 3.10
C VAL A 253 -14.43 30.26 2.85
N ARG A 254 -14.92 31.08 3.80
CA ARG A 254 -16.05 31.96 3.62
C ARG A 254 -15.60 32.95 2.54
N GLY A 255 -16.01 32.75 1.33
CA GLY A 255 -15.66 33.65 0.24
C GLY A 255 -15.69 33.00 -1.15
N LEU A 256 -15.64 31.67 -1.26
CA LEU A 256 -15.83 31.01 -2.56
C LEU A 256 -17.32 30.85 -2.92
N GLU A 257 -18.18 30.66 -1.92
CA GLU A 257 -19.64 30.59 -2.15
C GLU A 257 -20.23 31.97 -2.50
N ASP A 258 -19.70 33.04 -1.89
CA ASP A 258 -20.13 34.41 -2.18
C ASP A 258 -19.62 34.95 -3.52
N GLN A 259 -18.49 34.42 -4.04
CA GLN A 259 -17.99 34.79 -5.36
C GLN A 259 -18.70 34.04 -6.49
N VAL A 260 -19.13 32.80 -6.28
CA VAL A 260 -19.92 32.03 -7.26
C VAL A 260 -21.38 32.55 -7.34
N ALA A 261 -21.90 33.13 -6.26
CA ALA A 261 -23.24 33.73 -6.23
C ALA A 261 -23.27 35.17 -6.80
N ALA A 262 -22.13 35.83 -6.99
CA ALA A 262 -22.04 37.21 -7.46
C ALA A 262 -21.79 37.37 -8.97
N ASP A 263 -21.61 36.27 -9.72
CA ASP A 263 -21.47 36.27 -11.19
C ASP A 263 -22.66 35.53 -11.83
N PRO A 264 -23.82 36.17 -12.01
CA PRO A 264 -24.85 35.66 -12.90
C PRO A 264 -24.45 36.02 -14.35
N VAL A 265 -24.12 34.97 -15.16
CA VAL A 265 -24.02 35.08 -16.62
C VAL A 265 -25.42 35.28 -17.23
#